data_f59ece99cbd9e126f14b5d35e61349c8
#
_entry.id   f59ece99cbd9e126f14b5d35e61349c8
#
_cell.length_a   1.000
_cell.length_b   1.000
_cell.length_c   1.000
_cell.angle_alpha   90.00
_cell.angle_beta   90.00
_cell.angle_gamma   90.00
#
_symmetry.space_group_name_H-M   'P 1'
#
loop_
_entity.id
_entity.type
_entity.pdbx_description
1 polymer ?
#
loop_
_entity_poly.entity_id
_entity_poly.type
_entity_poly.pdbx_seq_one_letter_code
_entity_poly.pdbx_strand_id
1 'polypeptide(L)'
;MKKIFLFLSLCALSLSACSQTNDWVTTWATALQVAEPHNRPPQPGLEGNSFRQIVQVSVGGKALRLRLSNIFNATETEILGVEIARAATMGASPETVSGSSVALTFGGERGVTMAAGGEAVSDPVDFRLDPRENLAITIHYGKVSDLPLTSHPGSRTTSYIALGDTEDFSAPAASTAHWYTISAIDVVPVRKSAAICVLGDSITDGRGTTTDGQDRWTDQLSRSLLEDPRTRDLSVLNFGLGGNCVLRGGLGPTGESRYARDLFGQCGVKYVILFEGTNDLGSGRPGAEVAEGIQAVWTRIAEEAHERGIKVIGATVTPAKGSFYERDGNGEHEKGRQLLNAWIRTADIFDGVIDFAAMVAGADDPDQLDPAYLFENDWLHLNAKGYEVMGRGVDRKLFY
;
A
#
# COMPACT_ATOMS: atom_id res chain seq x y z
N MET A 1 -4.22 34.25 -42.04
CA MET A 1 -3.71 34.32 -40.67
C MET A 1 -4.33 33.20 -39.87
N LYS A 2 -3.63 32.06 -39.73
CA LYS A 2 -4.10 30.89 -38.97
C LYS A 2 -3.65 31.05 -37.51
N LYS A 3 -4.61 31.15 -36.60
CA LYS A 3 -4.33 31.15 -35.15
C LYS A 3 -4.03 29.73 -34.73
N ILE A 4 -2.79 29.45 -34.34
CA ILE A 4 -2.37 28.21 -33.70
C ILE A 4 -2.73 28.38 -32.23
N PHE A 5 -3.70 27.57 -31.75
CA PHE A 5 -3.97 27.40 -30.33
C PHE A 5 -2.98 26.37 -29.77
N LEU A 6 -2.10 26.85 -28.91
CA LEU A 6 -1.16 26.05 -28.17
C LEU A 6 -1.92 25.43 -26.98
N PHE A 7 -2.23 24.14 -27.05
CA PHE A 7 -2.70 23.37 -25.89
C PHE A 7 -1.47 23.07 -25.04
N LEU A 8 -1.24 23.87 -24.00
CA LEU A 8 -0.35 23.49 -22.89
C LEU A 8 -1.10 22.46 -22.02
N SER A 9 -0.64 21.22 -22.09
CA SER A 9 -1.06 20.12 -21.22
C SER A 9 -0.71 20.46 -19.76
N LEU A 10 -1.76 20.60 -18.93
CA LEU A 10 -1.63 20.74 -17.46
C LEU A 10 -1.47 19.33 -16.85
N CYS A 11 -0.28 18.77 -16.94
CA CYS A 11 0.12 17.56 -16.20
C CYS A 11 1.18 17.91 -15.16
N ALA A 12 0.82 18.68 -14.12
CA ALA A 12 1.76 18.98 -13.02
C ALA A 12 1.01 19.49 -11.78
N LEU A 13 0.13 18.70 -11.17
CA LEU A 13 -0.54 19.14 -9.92
C LEU A 13 -0.58 18.13 -8.78
N SER A 14 -0.08 16.90 -8.93
CA SER A 14 -0.10 15.93 -7.84
C SER A 14 1.13 15.95 -6.91
N LEU A 15 2.22 16.62 -7.28
CA LEU A 15 3.43 16.74 -6.44
C LEU A 15 3.39 17.88 -5.41
N SER A 16 2.36 18.74 -5.43
CA SER A 16 2.33 19.97 -4.64
C SER A 16 1.70 19.86 -3.25
N ALA A 17 0.99 18.77 -2.93
CA ALA A 17 0.26 18.68 -1.67
C ALA A 17 1.15 18.57 -0.41
N CYS A 18 2.35 18.01 -0.54
CA CYS A 18 3.29 17.87 0.59
C CYS A 18 4.32 19.00 0.68
N SER A 19 4.45 19.84 -0.34
CA SER A 19 5.50 20.87 -0.42
C SER A 19 5.16 22.19 0.29
N GLN A 20 3.93 22.40 0.76
CA GLN A 20 3.52 23.71 1.30
C GLN A 20 3.69 23.89 2.80
N THR A 21 3.80 22.82 3.60
CA THR A 21 4.23 22.88 5.01
C THR A 21 4.87 21.56 5.40
N ASN A 22 6.04 21.59 6.06
CA ASN A 22 6.75 20.40 6.60
C ASN A 22 6.02 19.72 7.78
N ASP A 23 4.71 19.97 7.95
CA ASP A 23 3.96 19.56 9.14
C ASP A 23 3.16 18.28 8.94
N TRP A 24 3.03 17.78 7.71
CA TRP A 24 2.25 16.60 7.40
C TRP A 24 3.12 15.34 7.29
N VAL A 25 2.59 14.24 7.81
CA VAL A 25 3.16 12.88 7.62
C VAL A 25 2.03 11.96 7.15
N THR A 26 2.28 11.20 6.10
CA THR A 26 1.35 10.14 5.69
C THR A 26 1.37 9.03 6.75
N THR A 27 0.20 8.70 7.30
CA THR A 27 0.07 7.68 8.35
C THR A 27 -0.53 6.37 7.85
N TRP A 28 -1.23 6.41 6.74
CA TRP A 28 -1.75 5.27 6.01
C TRP A 28 -1.74 5.58 4.52
N ALA A 29 -1.37 4.61 3.70
CA ALA A 29 -1.49 4.68 2.25
C ALA A 29 -1.53 3.27 1.67
N THR A 30 -2.00 3.17 0.41
CA THR A 30 -2.07 1.91 -0.31
C THR A 30 -1.68 2.10 -1.78
N ALA A 31 -1.11 1.06 -2.38
CA ALA A 31 -0.88 1.02 -3.82
C ALA A 31 -2.20 0.86 -4.58
N LEU A 32 -2.31 1.50 -5.73
CA LEU A 32 -3.53 1.50 -6.54
C LEU A 32 -3.32 0.78 -7.86
N GLN A 33 -4.37 0.08 -8.30
CA GLN A 33 -4.47 -0.56 -9.60
C GLN A 33 -5.90 -0.50 -10.15
N VAL A 34 -6.09 -0.94 -11.39
CA VAL A 34 -7.43 -1.18 -11.96
C VAL A 34 -8.04 -2.41 -11.28
N ALA A 35 -9.29 -2.32 -10.87
CA ALA A 35 -10.05 -3.48 -10.37
C ALA A 35 -10.21 -4.52 -11.46
N GLU A 36 -9.68 -5.73 -11.25
CA GLU A 36 -9.92 -6.86 -12.13
C GLU A 36 -11.40 -7.30 -12.05
N PRO A 37 -11.90 -8.05 -13.05
CA PRO A 37 -13.31 -8.45 -13.08
C PRO A 37 -13.85 -9.09 -11.80
N HIS A 38 -13.02 -9.88 -11.11
CA HIS A 38 -13.40 -10.57 -9.88
C HIS A 38 -13.19 -9.73 -8.60
N ASN A 39 -12.53 -8.58 -8.72
CA ASN A 39 -12.26 -7.62 -7.65
C ASN A 39 -13.14 -6.36 -7.75
N ARG A 40 -14.22 -6.41 -8.56
CA ARG A 40 -15.20 -5.32 -8.63
C ARG A 40 -16.03 -5.24 -7.36
N PRO A 41 -16.59 -4.06 -7.06
CA PRO A 41 -17.58 -3.95 -5.99
C PRO A 41 -18.71 -4.97 -6.20
N PRO A 42 -19.08 -5.76 -5.19
CA PRO A 42 -20.22 -6.65 -5.30
C PRO A 42 -21.51 -5.85 -5.50
N GLN A 43 -22.55 -6.50 -6.05
CA GLN A 43 -23.86 -5.85 -6.15
C GLN A 43 -24.33 -5.45 -4.74
N PRO A 44 -24.91 -4.24 -4.58
CA PRO A 44 -25.48 -3.36 -5.61
C PRO A 44 -24.48 -2.40 -6.29
N GLY A 45 -23.17 -2.49 -6.04
CA GLY A 45 -22.17 -1.60 -6.60
C GLY A 45 -22.00 -0.30 -5.80
N LEU A 46 -21.17 0.61 -6.29
CA LEU A 46 -20.86 1.88 -5.60
C LEU A 46 -21.83 3.00 -6.01
N GLU A 47 -22.25 3.07 -7.28
CA GLU A 47 -23.07 4.17 -7.81
C GLU A 47 -24.37 4.33 -7.01
N GLY A 48 -24.59 5.53 -6.49
CA GLY A 48 -25.76 5.88 -5.68
C GLY A 48 -25.82 5.22 -4.29
N ASN A 49 -24.71 4.63 -3.82
CA ASN A 49 -24.65 3.90 -2.57
C ASN A 49 -23.52 4.45 -1.65
N SER A 50 -23.59 4.08 -0.38
CA SER A 50 -22.56 4.39 0.61
C SER A 50 -21.64 3.21 0.82
N PHE A 51 -20.34 3.46 0.85
CA PHE A 51 -19.31 2.43 1.02
C PHE A 51 -18.41 2.78 2.19
N ARG A 52 -18.38 1.91 3.21
CA ARG A 52 -17.56 2.06 4.41
C ARG A 52 -16.36 1.15 4.35
N GLN A 53 -15.18 1.73 4.43
CA GLN A 53 -13.88 1.07 4.38
C GLN A 53 -13.17 1.25 5.71
N ILE A 54 -12.54 0.18 6.22
CA ILE A 54 -11.80 0.22 7.47
C ILE A 54 -10.30 0.21 7.15
N VAL A 55 -9.56 1.11 7.80
CA VAL A 55 -8.10 1.19 7.70
C VAL A 55 -7.49 1.36 9.08
N GLN A 56 -6.24 0.93 9.25
CA GLN A 56 -5.49 1.15 10.48
C GLN A 56 -4.33 2.11 10.22
N VAL A 57 -4.31 3.25 10.93
CA VAL A 57 -3.21 4.22 10.81
C VAL A 57 -1.95 3.71 11.50
N SER A 58 -0.78 4.17 11.08
CA SER A 58 0.50 3.77 11.66
C SER A 58 0.87 4.65 12.86
N VAL A 59 0.97 5.96 12.66
CA VAL A 59 1.22 6.95 13.71
C VAL A 59 -0.01 7.82 13.95
N GLY A 60 -0.12 8.37 15.13
CA GLY A 60 -1.21 9.28 15.48
C GLY A 60 -0.95 10.74 15.10
N GLY A 61 -1.97 11.57 15.29
CA GLY A 61 -1.90 13.02 15.03
C GLY A 61 -3.02 13.80 15.71
N LYS A 62 -3.00 15.11 15.55
CA LYS A 62 -4.02 16.04 16.09
C LYS A 62 -5.05 16.47 15.04
N ALA A 63 -4.67 16.40 13.77
CA ALA A 63 -5.54 16.69 12.63
C ALA A 63 -5.20 15.72 11.51
N LEU A 64 -6.14 15.50 10.59
CA LEU A 64 -5.95 14.66 9.41
C LEU A 64 -6.54 15.26 8.15
N ARG A 65 -6.14 14.73 6.99
CA ARG A 65 -6.79 14.90 5.70
C ARG A 65 -6.76 13.58 4.94
N LEU A 66 -7.78 13.34 4.13
CA LEU A 66 -7.93 12.15 3.29
C LEU A 66 -7.55 12.47 1.86
N ARG A 67 -6.83 11.58 1.20
CA ARG A 67 -6.59 11.62 -0.24
C ARG A 67 -7.44 10.58 -0.95
N LEU A 68 -8.18 11.02 -1.99
CA LEU A 68 -8.99 10.19 -2.87
C LEU A 68 -8.35 10.15 -4.25
N SER A 69 -8.48 9.04 -4.96
CA SER A 69 -7.88 8.85 -6.27
C SER A 69 -8.85 8.20 -7.25
N ASN A 70 -8.91 8.78 -8.44
CA ASN A 70 -9.63 8.31 -9.63
C ASN A 70 -8.65 7.99 -10.77
N ILE A 71 -7.38 7.70 -10.42
CA ILE A 71 -6.24 7.68 -11.34
C ILE A 71 -6.40 6.68 -12.51
N PHE A 72 -7.14 5.60 -12.28
CA PHE A 72 -7.37 4.57 -13.30
C PHE A 72 -8.78 4.62 -13.92
N ASN A 73 -9.68 5.46 -13.40
CA ASN A 73 -11.03 5.57 -13.96
C ASN A 73 -10.99 6.34 -15.29
N ALA A 74 -11.72 5.84 -16.29
CA ALA A 74 -11.83 6.48 -17.58
C ALA A 74 -12.87 7.62 -17.63
N THR A 75 -13.69 7.75 -16.57
CA THR A 75 -14.73 8.77 -16.43
C THR A 75 -14.59 9.50 -15.09
N GLU A 76 -15.33 10.58 -14.93
CA GLU A 76 -15.46 11.26 -13.65
C GLU A 76 -16.09 10.35 -12.59
N THR A 77 -15.73 10.60 -11.32
CA THR A 77 -16.35 9.99 -10.15
C THR A 77 -16.90 11.10 -9.27
N GLU A 78 -18.20 11.05 -8.98
CA GLU A 78 -18.89 11.98 -8.12
C GLU A 78 -18.95 11.43 -6.69
N ILE A 79 -18.41 12.18 -5.74
CA ILE A 79 -18.49 11.91 -4.30
C ILE A 79 -19.44 12.95 -3.71
N LEU A 80 -20.56 12.49 -3.16
CA LEU A 80 -21.58 13.33 -2.55
C LEU A 80 -21.18 13.79 -1.13
N GLY A 81 -20.36 12.98 -0.46
CA GLY A 81 -19.85 13.25 0.88
C GLY A 81 -18.89 12.17 1.35
N VAL A 82 -18.10 12.52 2.34
CA VAL A 82 -17.18 11.60 3.03
C VAL A 82 -17.24 11.86 4.51
N GLU A 83 -17.43 10.80 5.31
CA GLU A 83 -17.30 10.85 6.76
C GLU A 83 -16.15 9.93 7.20
N ILE A 84 -15.47 10.36 8.25
CA ILE A 84 -14.52 9.55 9.01
C ILE A 84 -15.03 9.35 10.43
N ALA A 85 -14.80 8.16 10.97
CA ALA A 85 -15.12 7.84 12.36
C ALA A 85 -14.10 6.86 12.91
N ARG A 86 -14.03 6.71 14.24
CA ARG A 86 -13.30 5.59 14.84
C ARG A 86 -14.06 4.30 14.57
N ALA A 87 -13.42 3.31 13.98
CA ALA A 87 -14.01 2.00 13.81
C ALA A 87 -14.06 1.26 15.16
N ALA A 88 -15.16 0.58 15.45
CA ALA A 88 -15.32 -0.19 16.69
C ALA A 88 -14.48 -1.48 16.67
N THR A 89 -14.13 -1.98 15.47
CA THR A 89 -13.31 -3.19 15.26
C THR A 89 -12.23 -2.94 14.20
N MET A 90 -11.38 -3.92 13.94
CA MET A 90 -10.38 -3.86 12.85
C MET A 90 -10.95 -4.22 11.46
N GLY A 91 -12.28 -4.26 11.31
CA GLY A 91 -12.96 -4.58 10.05
C GLY A 91 -14.02 -5.67 10.17
N ALA A 92 -14.04 -6.43 11.27
CA ALA A 92 -15.01 -7.52 11.48
C ALA A 92 -16.48 -7.04 11.60
N SER A 93 -16.72 -5.75 11.77
CA SER A 93 -18.05 -5.14 11.70
C SER A 93 -17.98 -3.73 11.10
N PRO A 94 -19.08 -3.21 10.53
CA PRO A 94 -19.16 -1.84 10.03
C PRO A 94 -19.36 -0.80 11.13
N GLU A 95 -19.46 -1.21 12.38
CA GLU A 95 -19.78 -0.34 13.50
C GLU A 95 -18.70 0.71 13.76
N THR A 96 -19.14 1.90 14.14
CA THR A 96 -18.28 3.01 14.55
C THR A 96 -18.50 3.37 16.02
N VAL A 97 -17.49 3.96 16.64
CA VAL A 97 -17.62 4.51 17.99
C VAL A 97 -18.60 5.66 17.95
N SER A 98 -19.66 5.58 18.76
CA SER A 98 -20.72 6.61 18.81
C SER A 98 -20.14 8.01 19.08
N GLY A 99 -20.60 8.98 18.29
CA GLY A 99 -20.18 10.39 18.41
C GLY A 99 -18.78 10.69 17.89
N SER A 100 -18.11 9.72 17.20
CA SER A 100 -16.79 9.94 16.62
C SER A 100 -16.83 10.35 15.14
N SER A 101 -17.99 10.35 14.49
CA SER A 101 -18.12 10.70 13.07
C SER A 101 -17.90 12.19 12.84
N VAL A 102 -17.11 12.50 11.81
CA VAL A 102 -16.83 13.86 11.34
C VAL A 102 -16.91 13.88 9.82
N ALA A 103 -17.69 14.81 9.26
CA ALA A 103 -17.75 15.04 7.83
C ALA A 103 -16.49 15.75 7.33
N LEU A 104 -15.96 15.28 6.21
CA LEU A 104 -14.87 15.94 5.49
C LEU A 104 -15.45 16.91 4.46
N THR A 105 -14.67 17.95 4.14
CA THR A 105 -14.97 18.90 3.06
C THR A 105 -13.84 18.93 2.03
N PHE A 106 -14.13 19.47 0.86
CA PHE A 106 -13.20 19.63 -0.26
C PHE A 106 -13.33 21.07 -0.77
N GLY A 107 -12.40 21.94 -0.36
CA GLY A 107 -12.49 23.38 -0.63
C GLY A 107 -13.73 24.04 0.03
N GLY A 108 -14.17 23.52 1.18
CA GLY A 108 -15.34 23.95 1.92
C GLY A 108 -16.66 23.28 1.49
N GLU A 109 -16.67 22.51 0.40
CA GLU A 109 -17.86 21.80 -0.08
C GLU A 109 -17.93 20.37 0.49
N ARG A 110 -19.15 19.84 0.71
CA ARG A 110 -19.39 18.50 1.25
C ARG A 110 -18.87 17.40 0.31
N GLY A 111 -18.98 17.59 -0.98
CA GLY A 111 -18.65 16.62 -2.01
C GLY A 111 -17.56 17.11 -2.96
N VAL A 112 -17.14 16.23 -3.84
CA VAL A 112 -16.18 16.54 -4.91
C VAL A 112 -16.41 15.65 -6.14
N THR A 113 -16.26 16.22 -7.33
CA THR A 113 -16.21 15.45 -8.58
C THR A 113 -14.77 15.37 -9.04
N MET A 114 -14.21 14.16 -9.05
CA MET A 114 -12.88 13.90 -9.60
C MET A 114 -12.98 13.59 -11.09
N ALA A 115 -12.24 14.28 -11.93
CA ALA A 115 -12.12 13.97 -13.35
C ALA A 115 -11.51 12.57 -13.57
N ALA A 116 -11.65 12.03 -14.78
CA ALA A 116 -10.91 10.83 -15.20
C ALA A 116 -9.40 11.03 -14.96
N GLY A 117 -8.75 10.08 -14.30
CA GLY A 117 -7.34 10.17 -13.93
C GLY A 117 -7.02 11.18 -12.84
N GLY A 118 -8.02 11.82 -12.21
CA GLY A 118 -7.85 12.86 -11.20
C GLY A 118 -7.73 12.33 -9.78
N GLU A 119 -7.38 13.24 -8.87
CA GLU A 119 -7.28 12.99 -7.43
C GLU A 119 -7.91 14.15 -6.67
N ALA A 120 -8.30 13.93 -5.44
CA ALA A 120 -8.80 14.96 -4.54
C ALA A 120 -8.20 14.80 -3.13
N VAL A 121 -8.02 15.93 -2.45
CA VAL A 121 -7.55 15.97 -1.06
C VAL A 121 -8.58 16.72 -0.25
N SER A 122 -9.04 16.15 0.86
CA SER A 122 -9.96 16.83 1.75
C SER A 122 -9.31 18.03 2.44
N ASP A 123 -10.12 18.99 2.85
CA ASP A 123 -9.68 20.00 3.79
C ASP A 123 -9.20 19.32 5.09
N PRO A 124 -8.23 19.91 5.80
CA PRO A 124 -7.83 19.44 7.12
C PRO A 124 -8.98 19.48 8.12
N VAL A 125 -9.08 18.45 8.95
CA VAL A 125 -10.04 18.40 10.04
C VAL A 125 -9.34 18.07 11.36
N ASP A 126 -9.75 18.73 12.45
CA ASP A 126 -9.31 18.40 13.79
C ASP A 126 -9.89 17.03 14.17
N PHE A 127 -9.03 16.02 14.14
CA PHE A 127 -9.36 14.65 14.49
C PHE A 127 -8.15 14.01 15.16
N ARG A 128 -8.20 13.90 16.50
CA ARG A 128 -7.09 13.29 17.24
C ARG A 128 -7.09 11.79 17.00
N LEU A 129 -5.92 11.28 16.59
CA LEU A 129 -5.65 9.87 16.39
C LEU A 129 -4.53 9.40 17.32
N ASP A 130 -4.71 8.22 17.88
CA ASP A 130 -3.64 7.47 18.53
C ASP A 130 -2.93 6.56 17.50
N PRO A 131 -1.66 6.17 17.72
CA PRO A 131 -0.98 5.22 16.86
C PRO A 131 -1.77 3.89 16.76
N ARG A 132 -1.85 3.33 15.54
CA ARG A 132 -2.55 2.10 15.22
C ARG A 132 -4.07 2.11 15.50
N GLU A 133 -4.65 3.29 15.55
CA GLU A 133 -6.10 3.43 15.65
C GLU A 133 -6.78 3.01 14.34
N ASN A 134 -7.97 2.40 14.45
CA ASN A 134 -8.76 1.98 13.30
C ASN A 134 -9.75 3.09 12.92
N LEU A 135 -9.76 3.45 11.64
CA LEU A 135 -10.67 4.42 11.06
C LEU A 135 -11.66 3.74 10.12
N ALA A 136 -12.92 4.14 10.22
CA ALA A 136 -13.96 3.90 9.24
C ALA A 136 -14.06 5.12 8.33
N ILE A 137 -13.88 4.92 7.04
CA ILE A 137 -14.02 5.93 5.99
C ILE A 137 -15.28 5.58 5.22
N THR A 138 -16.32 6.40 5.33
CA THR A 138 -17.58 6.23 4.61
C THR A 138 -17.61 7.21 3.44
N ILE A 139 -17.73 6.69 2.23
CA ILE A 139 -17.87 7.48 1.00
C ILE A 139 -19.29 7.30 0.47
N HIS A 140 -19.98 8.42 0.26
CA HIS A 140 -21.28 8.47 -0.39
C HIS A 140 -21.06 8.75 -1.88
N TYR A 141 -21.32 7.77 -2.72
CA TYR A 141 -21.10 7.88 -4.15
C TYR A 141 -22.34 8.44 -4.86
N GLY A 142 -22.13 9.41 -5.73
CA GLY A 142 -23.08 9.75 -6.77
C GLY A 142 -22.83 8.88 -7.99
N LYS A 143 -22.49 9.52 -9.11
CA LYS A 143 -22.16 8.83 -10.35
C LYS A 143 -20.74 8.25 -10.30
N VAL A 144 -20.59 6.99 -10.63
CA VAL A 144 -19.30 6.31 -10.74
C VAL A 144 -19.33 5.26 -11.85
N SER A 145 -18.26 5.18 -12.64
CA SER A 145 -18.13 4.10 -13.63
C SER A 145 -17.74 2.79 -12.96
N ASP A 146 -18.36 1.70 -13.38
CA ASP A 146 -17.96 0.36 -12.94
C ASP A 146 -16.58 -0.06 -13.47
N LEU A 147 -16.14 0.48 -14.60
CA LEU A 147 -14.87 0.10 -15.24
C LEU A 147 -14.34 1.13 -16.25
N PRO A 148 -13.03 1.30 -16.26
CA PRO A 148 -12.07 0.86 -15.23
C PRO A 148 -12.29 1.60 -13.92
N LEU A 149 -12.04 0.95 -12.79
CA LEU A 149 -12.22 1.50 -11.44
C LEU A 149 -10.90 1.43 -10.67
N THR A 150 -10.54 2.53 -10.03
CA THR A 150 -9.38 2.62 -9.15
C THR A 150 -9.61 1.85 -7.85
N SER A 151 -8.72 0.91 -7.54
CA SER A 151 -8.88 -0.01 -6.42
C SER A 151 -7.54 -0.43 -5.80
N HIS A 152 -7.65 -1.04 -4.63
CA HIS A 152 -6.63 -1.90 -4.04
C HIS A 152 -7.29 -3.23 -3.63
N PRO A 153 -7.07 -4.32 -4.39
CA PRO A 153 -7.74 -5.60 -4.14
C PRO A 153 -7.29 -6.32 -2.87
N GLY A 154 -6.07 -6.07 -2.43
CA GLY A 154 -5.46 -6.78 -1.30
C GLY A 154 -5.69 -6.13 0.07
N SER A 155 -6.85 -5.49 0.31
CA SER A 155 -7.08 -4.77 1.57
C SER A 155 -6.94 -5.63 2.83
N ARG A 156 -7.21 -6.92 2.74
CA ARG A 156 -7.26 -7.88 3.87
C ARG A 156 -8.14 -7.37 5.02
N THR A 157 -9.04 -6.44 4.71
CA THR A 157 -9.94 -5.79 5.66
C THR A 157 -11.30 -5.67 5.02
N THR A 158 -12.34 -6.04 5.75
CA THR A 158 -13.70 -6.04 5.26
C THR A 158 -14.23 -4.61 5.12
N SER A 159 -14.80 -4.33 3.98
CA SER A 159 -15.51 -3.09 3.62
C SER A 159 -16.98 -3.41 3.36
N TYR A 160 -17.86 -2.44 3.53
CA TYR A 160 -19.31 -2.65 3.55
C TYR A 160 -20.04 -1.68 2.62
N ILE A 161 -21.06 -2.16 1.91
CA ILE A 161 -21.94 -1.35 1.07
C ILE A 161 -23.32 -1.23 1.75
N ALA A 162 -23.81 -0.01 1.89
CA ALA A 162 -25.19 0.27 2.29
C ALA A 162 -25.93 0.98 1.15
N LEU A 163 -27.23 0.70 1.00
CA LEU A 163 -28.05 1.27 -0.05
C LEU A 163 -28.31 2.75 0.17
N GLY A 164 -28.14 3.54 -0.88
CA GLY A 164 -28.39 4.98 -0.88
C GLY A 164 -27.33 5.81 -0.13
N ASP A 165 -27.57 7.11 -0.02
CA ASP A 165 -26.77 8.08 0.76
C ASP A 165 -27.14 7.93 2.24
N THR A 166 -26.37 7.11 2.99
CA THR A 166 -26.67 6.77 4.38
C THR A 166 -25.44 6.53 5.23
N GLU A 167 -25.51 6.87 6.50
CA GLU A 167 -24.53 6.48 7.53
C GLU A 167 -24.95 5.20 8.30
N ASP A 168 -26.16 4.67 8.03
CA ASP A 168 -26.66 3.46 8.66
C ASP A 168 -26.11 2.19 7.96
N PHE A 169 -25.21 1.53 8.65
CA PHE A 169 -24.63 0.25 8.25
C PHE A 169 -25.05 -0.91 9.17
N SER A 170 -26.17 -0.79 9.88
CA SER A 170 -26.70 -1.85 10.75
C SER A 170 -27.06 -3.12 9.97
N ALA A 171 -27.41 -2.98 8.67
CA ALA A 171 -27.73 -4.08 7.77
C ALA A 171 -27.11 -3.80 6.38
N PRO A 172 -25.79 -3.97 6.21
CA PRO A 172 -25.14 -3.71 4.94
C PRO A 172 -25.66 -4.66 3.86
N ALA A 173 -25.85 -4.13 2.64
CA ALA A 173 -26.35 -4.89 1.48
C ALA A 173 -25.31 -5.88 0.95
N ALA A 174 -24.03 -5.56 1.08
CA ALA A 174 -22.93 -6.42 0.68
C ALA A 174 -21.63 -6.07 1.44
N SER A 175 -20.63 -6.94 1.35
CA SER A 175 -19.29 -6.72 1.86
C SER A 175 -18.23 -7.28 0.92
N THR A 176 -17.03 -6.74 1.00
CA THR A 176 -15.86 -7.18 0.23
C THR A 176 -14.57 -6.87 0.99
N ALA A 177 -13.49 -7.59 0.69
CA ALA A 177 -12.17 -7.31 1.25
C ALA A 177 -11.30 -6.53 0.25
N HIS A 178 -11.82 -5.43 -0.28
CA HIS A 178 -11.15 -4.53 -1.21
C HIS A 178 -11.36 -3.08 -0.79
N TRP A 179 -10.41 -2.20 -1.16
CA TRP A 179 -10.56 -0.75 -1.06
C TRP A 179 -10.75 -0.13 -2.45
N TYR A 180 -11.57 0.92 -2.51
CA TYR A 180 -11.80 1.69 -3.73
C TYR A 180 -11.69 3.17 -3.44
N THR A 181 -11.13 3.93 -4.38
CA THR A 181 -11.07 5.40 -4.36
C THR A 181 -10.16 6.01 -3.31
N ILE A 182 -10.00 5.41 -2.11
CA ILE A 182 -9.08 5.93 -1.08
C ILE A 182 -7.62 5.63 -1.45
N SER A 183 -6.71 6.58 -1.22
CA SER A 183 -5.28 6.42 -1.53
C SER A 183 -4.36 6.64 -0.34
N ALA A 184 -4.62 7.63 0.50
CA ALA A 184 -3.79 7.90 1.67
C ALA A 184 -4.51 8.75 2.73
N ILE A 185 -3.98 8.72 3.95
CA ILE A 185 -4.33 9.61 5.07
C ILE A 185 -3.05 10.28 5.53
N ASP A 186 -3.05 11.61 5.52
CA ASP A 186 -2.00 12.42 6.13
C ASP A 186 -2.46 12.94 7.49
N VAL A 187 -1.55 13.04 8.44
CA VAL A 187 -1.80 13.62 9.77
C VAL A 187 -0.82 14.76 10.07
N VAL A 188 -1.26 15.70 10.90
CA VAL A 188 -0.37 16.62 11.60
C VAL A 188 0.05 15.92 12.90
N PRO A 189 1.27 15.36 12.98
CA PRO A 189 1.66 14.53 14.09
C PRO A 189 1.86 15.37 15.36
N VAL A 190 1.74 14.74 16.53
CA VAL A 190 1.97 15.39 17.82
C VAL A 190 3.46 15.65 18.08
N ARG A 191 4.32 14.78 17.55
CA ARG A 191 5.79 14.88 17.61
C ARG A 191 6.35 14.82 16.20
N LYS A 192 7.61 15.27 16.04
CA LYS A 192 8.29 15.13 14.74
C LYS A 192 8.29 13.67 14.31
N SER A 193 7.63 13.40 13.23
CA SER A 193 7.43 12.07 12.67
C SER A 193 7.95 12.00 11.25
N ALA A 194 8.15 10.78 10.74
CA ALA A 194 8.54 10.52 9.36
C ALA A 194 7.89 9.23 8.85
N ALA A 195 7.95 8.99 7.55
CA ALA A 195 7.37 7.82 6.92
C ALA A 195 8.44 6.87 6.35
N ILE A 196 8.16 5.57 6.45
CA ILE A 196 8.82 4.46 5.77
C ILE A 196 7.85 3.97 4.70
N CYS A 197 8.22 4.10 3.41
CA CYS A 197 7.42 3.58 2.30
C CYS A 197 7.97 2.23 1.85
N VAL A 198 7.11 1.25 1.65
CA VAL A 198 7.50 -0.11 1.26
C VAL A 198 6.95 -0.42 -0.12
N LEU A 199 7.81 -0.56 -1.13
CA LEU A 199 7.46 -1.11 -2.44
C LEU A 199 7.49 -2.63 -2.35
N GLY A 200 6.45 -3.32 -2.86
CA GLY A 200 6.41 -4.78 -2.80
C GLY A 200 5.27 -5.42 -3.58
N ASP A 201 5.26 -6.72 -3.57
CA ASP A 201 4.28 -7.61 -4.21
C ASP A 201 3.26 -8.18 -3.21
N SER A 202 2.72 -9.38 -3.49
CA SER A 202 1.72 -10.07 -2.65
C SER A 202 2.20 -10.37 -1.24
N ILE A 203 3.51 -10.54 -1.02
CA ILE A 203 4.08 -10.80 0.31
C ILE A 203 4.00 -9.53 1.16
N THR A 204 4.21 -8.37 0.56
CA THR A 204 4.03 -7.08 1.24
C THR A 204 2.55 -6.69 1.36
N ASP A 205 1.75 -6.92 0.32
CA ASP A 205 0.29 -6.77 0.34
C ASP A 205 -0.38 -7.62 1.44
N GLY A 206 0.25 -8.75 1.81
CA GLY A 206 -0.15 -9.59 2.93
C GLY A 206 -1.04 -10.76 2.54
N ARG A 207 -0.82 -11.38 1.35
CA ARG A 207 -1.49 -12.64 1.05
C ARG A 207 -1.13 -13.71 2.08
N GLY A 208 -2.16 -14.34 2.67
CA GLY A 208 -1.99 -15.32 3.74
C GLY A 208 -2.12 -14.76 5.16
N THR A 209 -2.30 -13.44 5.30
CA THR A 209 -2.67 -12.82 6.57
C THR A 209 -4.12 -13.11 6.95
N THR A 210 -4.45 -12.88 8.20
CA THR A 210 -5.82 -13.02 8.71
C THR A 210 -6.67 -11.83 8.25
N THR A 211 -7.78 -12.11 7.58
CA THR A 211 -8.76 -11.04 7.26
C THR A 211 -9.17 -10.33 8.54
N ASP A 212 -9.16 -8.99 8.51
CA ASP A 212 -9.43 -8.12 9.65
C ASP A 212 -8.41 -8.23 10.83
N GLY A 213 -7.29 -8.96 10.62
CA GLY A 213 -6.27 -9.19 11.65
C GLY A 213 -5.20 -8.10 11.73
N GLN A 214 -5.01 -7.32 10.66
CA GLN A 214 -3.94 -6.32 10.55
C GLN A 214 -2.58 -6.91 10.98
N ASP A 215 -2.21 -8.06 10.39
CA ASP A 215 -1.05 -8.87 10.75
C ASP A 215 -0.06 -9.11 9.60
N ARG A 216 -0.03 -8.18 8.61
CA ARG A 216 1.03 -8.12 7.59
C ARG A 216 2.39 -7.90 8.26
N TRP A 217 3.48 -8.27 7.59
CA TRP A 217 4.81 -7.96 8.11
C TRP A 217 5.02 -6.44 8.34
N THR A 218 4.42 -5.59 7.51
CA THR A 218 4.45 -4.13 7.69
C THR A 218 3.68 -3.67 8.93
N ASP A 219 2.57 -4.34 9.28
CA ASP A 219 1.84 -4.11 10.52
C ASP A 219 2.65 -4.54 11.74
N GLN A 220 3.37 -5.67 11.65
CA GLN A 220 4.26 -6.17 12.70
C GLN A 220 5.49 -5.26 12.88
N LEU A 221 6.05 -4.74 11.77
CA LEU A 221 7.10 -3.73 11.81
C LEU A 221 6.60 -2.47 12.53
N SER A 222 5.42 -1.96 12.16
CA SER A 222 4.81 -0.79 12.82
C SER A 222 4.67 -1.00 14.33
N ARG A 223 4.21 -2.20 14.77
CA ARG A 223 4.15 -2.56 16.20
C ARG A 223 5.54 -2.55 16.85
N SER A 224 6.52 -3.17 16.20
CA SER A 224 7.91 -3.23 16.69
C SER A 224 8.50 -1.82 16.85
N LEU A 225 8.30 -0.93 15.87
CA LEU A 225 8.81 0.45 15.91
C LEU A 225 8.22 1.26 17.06
N LEU A 226 6.95 1.04 17.41
CA LEU A 226 6.28 1.73 18.53
C LEU A 226 6.87 1.37 19.89
N GLU A 227 7.51 0.22 20.03
CA GLU A 227 8.13 -0.24 21.29
C GLU A 227 9.45 0.49 21.62
N ASP A 228 10.09 1.15 20.64
CA ASP A 228 11.36 1.86 20.85
C ASP A 228 11.13 3.39 20.74
N PRO A 229 11.50 4.17 21.79
CA PRO A 229 11.37 5.63 21.77
C PRO A 229 12.07 6.35 20.60
N ARG A 230 13.07 5.71 19.95
CA ARG A 230 13.80 6.28 18.80
C ARG A 230 13.08 6.09 17.46
N THR A 231 12.16 5.12 17.39
CA THR A 231 11.47 4.76 16.14
C THR A 231 9.95 4.88 16.24
N ARG A 232 9.37 5.07 17.41
CA ARG A 232 7.91 5.07 17.64
C ARG A 232 7.14 6.17 16.88
N ASP A 233 7.85 7.16 16.35
CA ASP A 233 7.28 8.26 15.56
C ASP A 233 7.47 8.04 14.04
N LEU A 234 7.81 6.79 13.62
CA LEU A 234 7.93 6.39 12.22
C LEU A 234 6.64 5.69 11.76
N SER A 235 6.05 6.24 10.72
CA SER A 235 4.93 5.63 10.00
C SER A 235 5.42 4.54 9.06
N VAL A 236 4.68 3.44 8.91
CA VAL A 236 4.95 2.39 7.93
C VAL A 236 3.82 2.37 6.91
N LEU A 237 4.14 2.60 5.64
CA LEU A 237 3.21 2.69 4.52
C LEU A 237 3.41 1.49 3.59
N ASN A 238 2.35 0.72 3.36
CA ASN A 238 2.38 -0.51 2.58
C ASN A 238 1.93 -0.25 1.13
N PHE A 239 2.88 -0.34 0.19
CA PHE A 239 2.61 -0.28 -1.25
C PHE A 239 2.83 -1.64 -1.93
N GLY A 240 2.46 -2.73 -1.25
CA GLY A 240 2.37 -4.06 -1.84
C GLY A 240 1.19 -4.17 -2.80
N LEU A 241 1.37 -4.92 -3.90
CA LEU A 241 0.30 -5.32 -4.82
C LEU A 241 0.40 -6.81 -5.12
N GLY A 242 -0.72 -7.52 -5.05
CA GLY A 242 -0.78 -8.94 -5.38
C GLY A 242 -0.32 -9.21 -6.82
N GLY A 243 0.60 -10.15 -7.01
CA GLY A 243 1.10 -10.55 -8.34
C GLY A 243 1.89 -9.48 -9.09
N ASN A 244 2.38 -8.44 -8.42
CA ASN A 244 3.07 -7.32 -9.04
C ASN A 244 4.51 -7.68 -9.42
N CYS A 245 4.98 -7.09 -10.52
CA CYS A 245 6.36 -7.19 -11.01
C CYS A 245 7.03 -5.81 -11.00
N VAL A 246 8.33 -5.80 -10.79
CA VAL A 246 9.16 -4.58 -10.91
C VAL A 246 9.24 -4.14 -12.36
N LEU A 247 9.53 -5.06 -13.29
CA LEU A 247 9.92 -4.76 -14.67
C LEU A 247 8.75 -4.76 -15.65
N ARG A 248 8.06 -5.89 -15.79
CA ARG A 248 6.98 -6.07 -16.76
C ARG A 248 6.13 -7.30 -16.47
N GLY A 249 4.87 -7.25 -16.92
CA GLY A 249 3.90 -8.32 -16.65
C GLY A 249 3.34 -8.19 -15.24
N GLY A 250 2.85 -9.29 -14.69
CA GLY A 250 2.18 -9.30 -13.40
C GLY A 250 0.81 -8.61 -13.40
N LEU A 251 0.34 -8.27 -12.22
CA LEU A 251 -0.91 -7.54 -12.00
C LEU A 251 -0.62 -6.10 -11.60
N GLY A 252 -1.50 -5.20 -11.98
CA GLY A 252 -1.37 -3.77 -11.71
C GLY A 252 -0.22 -3.08 -12.47
N PRO A 253 0.05 -1.80 -12.19
CA PRO A 253 1.19 -1.08 -12.73
C PRO A 253 2.49 -1.62 -12.13
N THR A 254 3.54 -1.74 -12.95
CA THR A 254 4.84 -2.28 -12.50
C THR A 254 5.47 -1.41 -11.42
N GLY A 255 6.30 -2.00 -10.56
CA GLY A 255 7.07 -1.27 -9.55
C GLY A 255 7.83 -0.10 -10.15
N GLU A 256 8.49 -0.31 -11.32
CA GLU A 256 9.17 0.74 -12.09
C GLU A 256 8.26 1.90 -12.51
N SER A 257 6.99 1.64 -12.83
CA SER A 257 6.06 2.68 -13.29
C SER A 257 5.36 3.44 -12.15
N ARG A 258 5.32 2.86 -10.93
CA ARG A 258 4.54 3.40 -9.80
C ARG A 258 5.37 3.97 -8.66
N TYR A 259 6.69 3.64 -8.57
CA TYR A 259 7.50 4.00 -7.41
C TYR A 259 7.51 5.51 -7.10
N ALA A 260 7.57 6.36 -8.12
CA ALA A 260 7.60 7.81 -7.90
C ALA A 260 6.34 8.32 -7.21
N ARG A 261 5.16 7.84 -7.62
CA ARG A 261 3.87 8.15 -7.00
C ARG A 261 3.79 7.52 -5.59
N ASP A 262 4.09 6.23 -5.49
CA ASP A 262 3.83 5.46 -4.28
C ASP A 262 4.85 5.77 -3.18
N LEU A 263 6.13 5.93 -3.52
CA LEU A 263 7.19 6.17 -2.54
C LEU A 263 7.44 7.66 -2.29
N PHE A 264 7.65 8.44 -3.37
CA PHE A 264 8.06 9.84 -3.24
C PHE A 264 6.88 10.83 -3.17
N GLY A 265 5.68 10.41 -3.55
CA GLY A 265 4.45 11.19 -3.45
C GLY A 265 3.85 11.27 -2.05
N GLN A 266 4.48 10.67 -1.03
CA GLN A 266 3.98 10.66 0.35
C GLN A 266 4.60 11.79 1.17
N CYS A 267 3.88 12.22 2.22
CA CYS A 267 4.36 13.26 3.11
C CYS A 267 5.32 12.71 4.16
N GLY A 268 6.44 13.39 4.39
CA GLY A 268 7.37 13.07 5.46
C GLY A 268 8.23 11.82 5.23
N VAL A 269 8.40 11.38 3.98
CA VAL A 269 9.21 10.19 3.65
C VAL A 269 10.66 10.41 4.07
N LYS A 270 11.19 9.45 4.81
CA LYS A 270 12.60 9.41 5.23
C LYS A 270 13.29 8.11 4.85
N TYR A 271 12.52 7.04 4.69
CA TYR A 271 13.03 5.71 4.34
C TYR A 271 12.17 5.07 3.26
N VAL A 272 12.81 4.31 2.39
CA VAL A 272 12.17 3.43 1.42
C VAL A 272 12.68 2.01 1.64
N ILE A 273 11.80 1.02 1.63
CA ILE A 273 12.16 -0.40 1.61
C ILE A 273 11.77 -0.95 0.24
N LEU A 274 12.74 -1.55 -0.47
CA LEU A 274 12.53 -2.23 -1.75
C LEU A 274 12.48 -3.73 -1.50
N PHE A 275 11.28 -4.32 -1.63
CA PHE A 275 11.03 -5.75 -1.38
C PHE A 275 10.06 -6.31 -2.42
N GLU A 276 10.55 -6.57 -3.62
CA GLU A 276 9.78 -7.08 -4.75
C GLU A 276 10.70 -7.84 -5.71
N GLY A 277 10.16 -8.70 -6.57
CA GLY A 277 10.91 -9.36 -7.62
C GLY A 277 10.59 -10.84 -7.81
N THR A 278 9.91 -11.50 -6.86
CA THR A 278 9.61 -12.94 -6.98
C THR A 278 8.76 -13.24 -8.21
N ASN A 279 7.80 -12.35 -8.56
CA ASN A 279 6.94 -12.53 -9.74
C ASN A 279 7.72 -12.30 -11.06
N ASP A 280 8.67 -11.36 -11.08
CA ASP A 280 9.56 -11.17 -12.23
C ASP A 280 10.40 -12.41 -12.49
N LEU A 281 10.99 -12.96 -11.43
CA LEU A 281 11.81 -14.18 -11.46
C LEU A 281 10.98 -15.40 -11.90
N GLY A 282 9.70 -15.44 -11.54
CA GLY A 282 8.74 -16.47 -11.96
C GLY A 282 8.21 -16.32 -13.38
N SER A 283 8.75 -15.39 -14.19
CA SER A 283 8.26 -15.09 -15.55
C SER A 283 8.70 -16.12 -16.62
N GLY A 284 9.51 -17.12 -16.27
CA GLY A 284 10.07 -18.09 -17.22
C GLY A 284 11.24 -17.56 -18.07
N ARG A 285 11.69 -16.31 -17.82
CA ARG A 285 12.89 -15.74 -18.46
C ARG A 285 14.16 -16.21 -17.74
N PRO A 286 15.36 -16.10 -18.41
CA PRO A 286 16.62 -16.37 -17.74
C PRO A 286 16.76 -15.57 -16.45
N GLY A 287 16.95 -16.24 -15.31
CA GLY A 287 16.98 -15.62 -13.99
C GLY A 287 18.05 -14.55 -13.84
N ALA A 288 19.21 -14.72 -14.48
CA ALA A 288 20.26 -13.70 -14.47
C ALA A 288 19.83 -12.40 -15.17
N GLU A 289 19.15 -12.49 -16.32
CA GLU A 289 18.63 -11.32 -17.06
C GLU A 289 17.59 -10.57 -16.22
N VAL A 290 16.70 -11.30 -15.55
CA VAL A 290 15.68 -10.71 -14.68
C VAL A 290 16.32 -10.02 -13.49
N ALA A 291 17.29 -10.68 -12.84
CA ALA A 291 18.01 -10.10 -11.69
C ALA A 291 18.74 -8.81 -12.08
N GLU A 292 19.46 -8.79 -13.21
CA GLU A 292 20.13 -7.58 -13.74
C GLU A 292 19.13 -6.45 -14.03
N GLY A 293 17.95 -6.77 -14.59
CA GLY A 293 16.90 -5.80 -14.84
C GLY A 293 16.39 -5.15 -13.54
N ILE A 294 16.11 -5.96 -12.50
CA ILE A 294 15.68 -5.47 -11.20
C ILE A 294 16.76 -4.61 -10.54
N GLN A 295 18.03 -5.04 -10.60
CA GLN A 295 19.17 -4.28 -10.08
C GLN A 295 19.25 -2.89 -10.72
N ALA A 296 19.06 -2.78 -12.03
CA ALA A 296 19.08 -1.51 -12.73
C ALA A 296 17.95 -0.58 -12.29
N VAL A 297 16.73 -1.09 -12.10
CA VAL A 297 15.59 -0.31 -11.60
C VAL A 297 15.83 0.13 -10.16
N TRP A 298 16.29 -0.75 -9.29
CA TRP A 298 16.53 -0.41 -7.88
C TRP A 298 17.67 0.56 -7.68
N THR A 299 18.73 0.46 -8.52
CA THR A 299 19.80 1.48 -8.54
C THR A 299 19.24 2.85 -8.85
N ARG A 300 18.42 2.99 -9.89
CA ARG A 300 17.79 4.26 -10.25
C ARG A 300 16.88 4.79 -9.14
N ILE A 301 16.04 3.93 -8.52
CA ILE A 301 15.18 4.34 -7.40
C ILE A 301 16.03 4.82 -6.23
N ALA A 302 17.14 4.14 -5.93
CA ALA A 302 18.03 4.51 -4.83
C ALA A 302 18.72 5.86 -5.09
N GLU A 303 19.23 6.07 -6.30
CA GLU A 303 19.82 7.36 -6.70
C GLU A 303 18.82 8.53 -6.55
N GLU A 304 17.59 8.35 -7.06
CA GLU A 304 16.55 9.37 -6.93
C GLU A 304 16.11 9.58 -5.46
N ALA A 305 16.09 8.55 -4.63
CA ALA A 305 15.80 8.65 -3.21
C ALA A 305 16.89 9.44 -2.49
N HIS A 306 18.16 9.12 -2.75
CA HIS A 306 19.31 9.82 -2.15
C HIS A 306 19.36 11.30 -2.53
N GLU A 307 19.03 11.66 -3.79
CA GLU A 307 18.90 13.07 -4.21
C GLU A 307 17.86 13.84 -3.38
N ARG A 308 16.87 13.15 -2.83
CA ARG A 308 15.82 13.69 -1.94
C ARG A 308 16.18 13.60 -0.45
N GLY A 309 17.36 13.06 -0.10
CA GLY A 309 17.76 12.80 1.27
C GLY A 309 17.00 11.65 1.94
N ILE A 310 16.44 10.73 1.14
CA ILE A 310 15.71 9.55 1.59
C ILE A 310 16.67 8.36 1.61
N LYS A 311 16.70 7.62 2.72
CA LYS A 311 17.50 6.39 2.87
C LYS A 311 16.79 5.21 2.23
N VAL A 312 17.55 4.32 1.60
CA VAL A 312 17.03 3.13 0.90
C VAL A 312 17.51 1.85 1.58
N ILE A 313 16.55 0.99 1.93
CA ILE A 313 16.79 -0.32 2.53
C ILE A 313 16.44 -1.39 1.49
N GLY A 314 17.41 -2.22 1.14
CA GLY A 314 17.17 -3.40 0.31
C GLY A 314 16.66 -4.57 1.14
N ALA A 315 15.67 -5.31 0.65
CA ALA A 315 15.21 -6.52 1.32
C ALA A 315 15.33 -7.73 0.39
N THR A 316 15.87 -8.85 0.91
CA THR A 316 16.10 -10.06 0.11
C THR A 316 14.80 -10.78 -0.21
N VAL A 317 14.66 -11.26 -1.45
CA VAL A 317 13.52 -12.06 -1.93
C VAL A 317 13.47 -13.38 -1.19
N THR A 318 12.31 -13.69 -0.60
CA THR A 318 12.08 -14.91 0.19
C THR A 318 12.26 -16.20 -0.63
N PRO A 319 12.59 -17.33 0.00
CA PRO A 319 12.63 -18.64 -0.68
C PRO A 319 11.29 -18.99 -1.32
N ALA A 320 11.32 -19.67 -2.48
CA ALA A 320 10.11 -20.07 -3.21
C ALA A 320 10.22 -21.47 -3.84
N LYS A 321 11.23 -22.26 -3.48
CA LYS A 321 11.39 -23.62 -3.96
C LYS A 321 10.22 -24.49 -3.51
N GLY A 322 9.62 -25.21 -4.45
CA GLY A 322 8.41 -25.98 -4.26
C GLY A 322 7.13 -25.24 -4.65
N SER A 323 7.20 -23.93 -4.89
CA SER A 323 6.08 -23.13 -5.39
C SER A 323 5.76 -23.42 -6.85
N PHE A 324 4.69 -22.82 -7.35
CA PHE A 324 4.32 -22.97 -8.76
C PHE A 324 5.34 -22.35 -9.73
N TYR A 325 6.23 -21.46 -9.27
CA TYR A 325 7.31 -20.89 -10.07
C TYR A 325 8.43 -21.90 -10.42
N GLU A 326 8.54 -22.99 -9.66
CA GLU A 326 9.55 -24.03 -9.86
C GLU A 326 9.01 -25.29 -10.58
N ARG A 327 7.74 -25.28 -11.01
CA ARG A 327 7.09 -26.47 -11.61
C ARG A 327 7.65 -26.87 -12.96
N ASP A 328 8.23 -25.94 -13.70
CA ASP A 328 8.88 -26.22 -15.00
C ASP A 328 10.24 -26.92 -14.85
N GLY A 329 10.79 -26.94 -13.63
CA GLY A 329 12.04 -27.62 -13.28
C GLY A 329 13.30 -27.04 -13.93
N ASN A 330 13.21 -25.81 -14.52
CA ASN A 330 14.35 -25.18 -15.16
C ASN A 330 15.28 -24.45 -14.17
N GLY A 331 14.81 -24.19 -12.93
CA GLY A 331 15.58 -23.57 -11.86
C GLY A 331 15.93 -22.09 -12.08
N GLU A 332 15.36 -21.43 -13.09
CA GLU A 332 15.73 -20.04 -13.41
C GLU A 332 15.20 -19.05 -12.35
N HIS A 333 14.05 -19.33 -11.71
CA HIS A 333 13.57 -18.51 -10.59
C HIS A 333 14.59 -18.49 -9.45
N GLU A 334 15.00 -19.67 -8.96
CA GLU A 334 15.94 -19.79 -7.85
C GLU A 334 17.31 -19.22 -8.20
N LYS A 335 17.82 -19.49 -9.40
CA LYS A 335 19.07 -18.91 -9.89
C LYS A 335 19.02 -17.37 -9.87
N GLY A 336 17.96 -16.77 -10.36
CA GLY A 336 17.78 -15.33 -10.36
C GLY A 336 17.64 -14.77 -8.95
N ARG A 337 16.91 -15.47 -8.06
CA ARG A 337 16.76 -15.10 -6.65
C ARG A 337 18.10 -15.08 -5.92
N GLN A 338 18.93 -16.09 -6.12
CA GLN A 338 20.27 -16.16 -5.52
C GLN A 338 21.16 -15.01 -5.99
N LEU A 339 21.17 -14.72 -7.30
CA LEU A 339 21.94 -13.61 -7.87
C LEU A 339 21.46 -12.24 -7.33
N LEU A 340 20.15 -12.03 -7.31
CA LEU A 340 19.56 -10.80 -6.82
C LEU A 340 19.83 -10.61 -5.32
N ASN A 341 19.63 -11.65 -4.50
CA ASN A 341 19.86 -11.60 -3.07
C ASN A 341 21.34 -11.41 -2.70
N ALA A 342 22.26 -12.03 -3.46
CA ALA A 342 23.70 -11.80 -3.28
C ALA A 342 24.05 -10.32 -3.52
N TRP A 343 23.50 -9.72 -4.58
CA TRP A 343 23.70 -8.32 -4.88
C TRP A 343 23.06 -7.42 -3.81
N ILE A 344 21.82 -7.68 -3.37
CA ILE A 344 21.16 -6.89 -2.31
C ILE A 344 22.02 -6.83 -1.04
N ARG A 345 22.64 -7.95 -0.65
CA ARG A 345 23.46 -8.03 0.56
C ARG A 345 24.77 -7.24 0.49
N THR A 346 25.22 -6.87 -0.70
CA THR A 346 26.57 -6.32 -0.92
C THR A 346 26.60 -5.00 -1.69
N ALA A 347 25.47 -4.57 -2.27
CA ALA A 347 25.44 -3.35 -3.08
C ALA A 347 25.49 -2.09 -2.20
N ASP A 348 26.39 -1.18 -2.53
CA ASP A 348 26.63 0.07 -1.80
C ASP A 348 25.49 1.11 -1.96
N ILE A 349 24.51 0.83 -2.82
CA ILE A 349 23.36 1.71 -3.03
C ILE A 349 22.35 1.67 -1.88
N PHE A 350 22.43 0.66 -1.00
CA PHE A 350 21.52 0.51 0.13
C PHE A 350 22.17 1.07 1.41
N ASP A 351 21.42 1.90 2.14
CA ASP A 351 21.79 2.37 3.48
C ASP A 351 21.67 1.28 4.54
N GLY A 352 21.06 0.16 4.20
CA GLY A 352 20.89 -1.02 5.02
C GLY A 352 20.19 -2.15 4.30
N VAL A 353 20.23 -3.33 4.91
CA VAL A 353 19.65 -4.56 4.33
C VAL A 353 18.78 -5.27 5.36
N ILE A 354 17.62 -5.76 4.91
CA ILE A 354 16.76 -6.68 5.65
C ILE A 354 16.86 -8.05 4.98
N ASP A 355 17.41 -9.03 5.67
CA ASP A 355 17.56 -10.38 5.11
C ASP A 355 16.34 -11.26 5.38
N PHE A 356 15.21 -10.93 4.75
CA PHE A 356 13.98 -11.73 4.86
C PHE A 356 14.17 -13.17 4.42
N ALA A 357 14.98 -13.41 3.39
CA ALA A 357 15.27 -14.78 2.94
C ALA A 357 15.82 -15.64 4.08
N ALA A 358 16.78 -15.12 4.85
CA ALA A 358 17.35 -15.85 5.98
C ALA A 358 16.36 -15.98 7.16
N MET A 359 15.47 -15.00 7.37
CA MET A 359 14.52 -15.02 8.50
C MET A 359 13.46 -16.10 8.39
N VAL A 360 13.06 -16.48 7.14
CA VAL A 360 11.93 -17.38 6.90
C VAL A 360 12.33 -18.68 6.19
N ALA A 361 13.62 -18.90 6.00
CA ALA A 361 14.15 -20.11 5.38
C ALA A 361 13.91 -21.35 6.25
N GLY A 362 13.66 -22.48 5.61
CA GLY A 362 13.62 -23.79 6.25
C GLY A 362 15.01 -24.22 6.78
N ALA A 363 15.00 -24.84 7.95
CA ALA A 363 16.26 -25.28 8.58
C ALA A 363 17.00 -26.35 7.77
N ASP A 364 16.27 -27.24 7.10
CA ASP A 364 16.83 -28.36 6.33
C ASP A 364 17.13 -27.96 4.87
N ASP A 365 16.41 -26.97 4.33
CA ASP A 365 16.60 -26.47 2.97
C ASP A 365 16.37 -24.96 2.94
N PRO A 366 17.45 -24.16 2.86
CA PRO A 366 17.35 -22.68 2.91
C PRO A 366 16.72 -22.06 1.64
N ASP A 367 16.51 -22.85 0.58
CA ASP A 367 15.82 -22.40 -0.62
C ASP A 367 14.31 -22.60 -0.54
N GLN A 368 13.82 -23.22 0.54
CA GLN A 368 12.39 -23.35 0.88
C GLN A 368 12.04 -22.47 2.06
N LEU A 369 10.75 -22.08 2.13
CA LEU A 369 10.17 -21.48 3.34
C LEU A 369 10.12 -22.53 4.44
N ASP A 370 10.28 -22.11 5.70
CA ASP A 370 10.00 -22.98 6.85
C ASP A 370 8.52 -23.43 6.80
N PRO A 371 8.24 -24.74 6.84
CA PRO A 371 6.87 -25.27 6.83
C PRO A 371 5.93 -24.67 7.87
N ALA A 372 6.46 -24.20 9.02
CA ALA A 372 5.66 -23.55 10.06
C ALA A 372 5.10 -22.19 9.63
N TYR A 373 5.64 -21.59 8.57
CA TYR A 373 5.27 -20.26 8.10
C TYR A 373 4.43 -20.28 6.82
N LEU A 374 4.13 -21.46 6.26
CA LEU A 374 3.41 -21.56 4.98
C LEU A 374 1.93 -21.17 5.10
N PHE A 375 1.46 -20.43 4.10
CA PHE A 375 0.04 -20.27 3.82
C PHE A 375 -0.40 -21.31 2.77
N GLU A 376 -1.42 -22.12 3.10
CA GLU A 376 -2.01 -23.15 2.21
C GLU A 376 -1.00 -24.11 1.53
N ASN A 377 0.20 -24.25 2.08
CA ASN A 377 1.29 -25.04 1.51
C ASN A 377 1.65 -24.68 0.07
N ASP A 378 1.53 -23.40 -0.32
CA ASP A 378 1.85 -22.93 -1.67
C ASP A 378 3.35 -22.70 -1.89
N TRP A 379 4.17 -22.77 -0.84
CA TRP A 379 5.63 -22.58 -0.83
C TRP A 379 6.09 -21.21 -1.35
N LEU A 380 5.21 -20.21 -1.26
CA LEU A 380 5.46 -18.84 -1.71
C LEU A 380 5.02 -17.80 -0.70
N HIS A 381 3.78 -17.94 -0.18
CA HIS A 381 3.20 -16.97 0.73
C HIS A 381 3.27 -17.46 2.18
N LEU A 382 3.36 -16.51 3.09
CA LEU A 382 3.47 -16.78 4.51
C LEU A 382 2.11 -16.65 5.21
N ASN A 383 1.95 -17.40 6.28
CA ASN A 383 0.85 -17.21 7.23
C ASN A 383 1.16 -16.06 8.22
N ALA A 384 0.22 -15.72 9.09
CA ALA A 384 0.35 -14.65 10.07
C ALA A 384 1.60 -14.78 10.96
N LYS A 385 2.01 -16.03 11.31
CA LYS A 385 3.21 -16.29 12.10
C LYS A 385 4.50 -15.96 11.33
N GLY A 386 4.57 -16.34 10.05
CA GLY A 386 5.70 -15.99 9.18
C GLY A 386 5.83 -14.48 9.01
N TYR A 387 4.72 -13.78 8.82
CA TYR A 387 4.70 -12.32 8.75
C TYR A 387 5.09 -11.65 10.08
N GLU A 388 4.75 -12.24 11.21
CA GLU A 388 5.23 -11.77 12.53
C GLU A 388 6.75 -11.89 12.63
N VAL A 389 7.33 -13.02 12.22
CA VAL A 389 8.79 -13.23 12.19
C VAL A 389 9.46 -12.19 11.31
N MET A 390 8.95 -11.94 10.10
CA MET A 390 9.49 -10.91 9.21
C MET A 390 9.44 -9.51 9.85
N GLY A 391 8.26 -9.06 10.25
CA GLY A 391 8.10 -7.68 10.70
C GLY A 391 8.81 -7.37 12.03
N ARG A 392 8.78 -8.30 12.98
CA ARG A 392 9.47 -8.15 14.26
C ARG A 392 10.97 -8.44 14.17
N GLY A 393 11.40 -9.21 13.17
CA GLY A 393 12.81 -9.52 12.90
C GLY A 393 13.60 -8.37 12.28
N VAL A 394 12.94 -7.33 11.78
CA VAL A 394 13.62 -6.14 11.25
C VAL A 394 14.40 -5.42 12.35
N ASP A 395 15.71 -5.24 12.14
CA ASP A 395 16.55 -4.48 13.09
C ASP A 395 16.14 -3.00 13.07
N ARG A 396 15.56 -2.53 14.16
CA ARG A 396 15.14 -1.13 14.34
C ARG A 396 16.27 -0.12 14.18
N LYS A 397 17.53 -0.54 14.35
CA LYS A 397 18.73 0.33 14.17
C LYS A 397 18.87 0.84 12.73
N LEU A 398 18.28 0.17 11.75
CA LEU A 398 18.21 0.65 10.37
C LEU A 398 17.52 2.03 10.25
N PHE A 399 16.74 2.42 11.24
CA PHE A 399 15.93 3.63 11.25
C PHE A 399 16.36 4.68 12.29
N TYR A 400 17.56 4.57 12.83
CA TYR A 400 18.11 5.54 13.80
C TYR A 400 18.73 6.78 13.15
#